data_37d5ef9569b291ee1bcd031ef3d8e0c9
#
_entry.id   37d5ef9569b291ee1bcd031ef3d8e0c9
#
_cell.length_a   1.000
_cell.length_b   1.000
_cell.length_c   1.000
_cell.angle_alpha   90.00
_cell.angle_beta   90.00
_cell.angle_gamma   90.00
#
_symmetry.space_group_name_H-M   'P 1'
#
loop_
_entity.id
_entity.type
_entity.pdbx_description
1 polymer ?
#
loop_
_entity_poly.entity_id
_entity_poly.type
_entity_poly.pdbx_seq_one_letter_code
_entity_poly.pdbx_strand_id
1 'polypeptide(L)'
;MEQLDVMPTLIRRAELSDGLTHINPEYVKPGIQNICEHINEFGSGVIFLYGLKKGKSSNAAALMLSYFNTRRYIMKTDDVGLWVSVHQMCYQNRTVDRYNRDYELQDMIRRATKADFLVLDGMFPYITQNDDLLLQAIYDARQHKSGITVVTTSITNPLDCAGSIMYRLARDARYKEEFK
;
A
#
# COMPACT_ATOMS: atom_id res chain seq x y z
N MET A 1 -1.45 -25.06 5.77
CA MET A 1 -2.92 -24.86 5.95
C MET A 1 -3.26 -23.99 7.16
N GLU A 2 -2.43 -23.95 8.23
CA GLU A 2 -2.65 -23.10 9.40
C GLU A 2 -2.54 -21.59 9.16
N GLN A 3 -1.78 -21.14 8.17
CA GLN A 3 -1.63 -19.71 7.86
C GLN A 3 -2.90 -19.06 7.28
N LEU A 4 -3.77 -19.83 6.62
CA LEU A 4 -5.02 -19.34 6.03
C LEU A 4 -6.10 -19.02 7.07
N ASP A 5 -6.12 -19.75 8.19
CA ASP A 5 -7.11 -19.54 9.26
C ASP A 5 -6.79 -18.31 10.13
N VAL A 6 -5.54 -17.87 10.20
CA VAL A 6 -5.13 -16.68 10.94
C VAL A 6 -5.35 -15.40 10.12
N MET A 7 -5.33 -15.51 8.81
CA MET A 7 -5.47 -14.43 7.85
C MET A 7 -6.73 -13.56 8.05
N PRO A 8 -7.95 -14.12 8.18
CA PRO A 8 -9.16 -13.31 8.36
C PRO A 8 -9.16 -12.42 9.60
N THR A 9 -8.52 -12.88 10.66
CA THR A 9 -8.47 -12.14 11.94
C THR A 9 -7.48 -10.97 11.89
N LEU A 10 -6.35 -11.15 11.24
CA LEU A 10 -5.35 -10.10 11.03
C LEU A 10 -5.85 -9.05 10.04
N ILE A 11 -6.53 -9.49 8.99
CA ILE A 11 -7.18 -8.64 8.01
C ILE A 11 -8.23 -7.75 8.68
N ARG A 12 -9.12 -8.30 9.51
CA ARG A 12 -10.16 -7.54 10.23
C ARG A 12 -9.57 -6.47 11.16
N ARG A 13 -8.40 -6.72 11.75
CA ARG A 13 -7.74 -5.77 12.65
C ARG A 13 -6.92 -4.71 11.91
N ALA A 14 -6.53 -4.98 10.69
CA ALA A 14 -5.82 -4.04 9.84
C ALA A 14 -6.74 -2.98 9.20
N GLU A 15 -8.03 -2.94 9.54
CA GLU A 15 -9.01 -2.01 8.95
C GLU A 15 -8.98 -2.00 7.41
N LEU A 16 -8.95 -3.18 6.81
CA LEU A 16 -8.80 -3.33 5.38
C LEU A 16 -10.13 -3.09 4.67
N SER A 17 -10.12 -2.25 3.66
CA SER A 17 -11.20 -2.18 2.69
C SER A 17 -11.32 -3.52 1.93
N ASP A 18 -12.50 -3.82 1.41
CA ASP A 18 -12.95 -5.12 0.86
C ASP A 18 -12.03 -5.85 -0.14
N GLY A 19 -10.88 -5.27 -0.50
CA GLY A 19 -9.97 -5.80 -1.51
C GLY A 19 -9.13 -7.02 -1.12
N LEU A 20 -9.05 -7.37 0.16
CA LEU A 20 -8.13 -8.45 0.63
C LEU A 20 -8.74 -9.85 0.64
N THR A 21 -10.00 -10.00 0.31
CA THR A 21 -10.66 -11.30 0.17
C THR A 21 -10.05 -12.18 -0.94
N HIS A 22 -9.07 -11.66 -1.68
CA HIS A 22 -8.56 -12.29 -2.90
C HIS A 22 -7.05 -12.54 -2.89
N ILE A 23 -6.44 -12.83 -1.74
CA ILE A 23 -5.06 -13.33 -1.77
C ILE A 23 -5.07 -14.72 -2.41
N ASN A 24 -4.53 -14.81 -3.61
CA ASN A 24 -4.25 -16.09 -4.23
C ASN A 24 -2.78 -16.46 -3.97
N PRO A 25 -2.51 -17.50 -3.16
CA PRO A 25 -1.14 -17.94 -2.85
C PRO A 25 -0.31 -18.28 -4.09
N GLU A 26 -0.95 -18.72 -5.17
CA GLU A 26 -0.29 -19.06 -6.44
C GLU A 26 0.40 -17.85 -7.10
N TYR A 27 -0.02 -16.64 -6.76
CA TYR A 27 0.57 -15.41 -7.31
C TYR A 27 1.70 -14.83 -6.45
N VAL A 28 1.99 -15.42 -5.29
CA VAL A 28 3.08 -14.93 -4.44
C VAL A 28 4.42 -15.33 -5.04
N LYS A 29 5.22 -14.33 -5.38
CA LYS A 29 6.54 -14.53 -5.99
C LYS A 29 7.60 -14.88 -4.95
N PRO A 30 8.61 -15.69 -5.31
CA PRO A 30 9.75 -15.98 -4.43
C PRO A 30 10.48 -14.72 -3.94
N GLY A 31 10.62 -13.68 -4.79
CA GLY A 31 11.24 -12.41 -4.41
C GLY A 31 10.52 -11.70 -3.26
N ILE A 32 9.20 -11.83 -3.20
CA ILE A 32 8.39 -11.28 -2.10
C ILE A 32 8.68 -11.99 -0.78
N GLN A 33 8.95 -13.28 -0.77
CA GLN A 33 9.30 -14.03 0.44
C GLN A 33 10.58 -13.47 1.06
N ASN A 34 11.58 -13.16 0.26
CA ASN A 34 12.81 -12.52 0.75
C ASN A 34 12.53 -11.15 1.39
N ILE A 35 11.61 -10.37 0.80
CA ILE A 35 11.20 -9.09 1.38
C ILE A 35 10.44 -9.32 2.69
N CYS A 36 9.58 -10.34 2.75
CA CYS A 36 8.84 -10.70 3.97
C CYS A 36 9.78 -11.03 5.14
N GLU A 37 10.88 -11.71 4.89
CA GLU A 37 11.88 -12.07 5.91
C GLU A 37 12.54 -10.82 6.53
N HIS A 38 12.74 -9.77 5.74
CA HIS A 38 13.47 -8.58 6.16
C HIS A 38 12.58 -7.35 6.40
N ILE A 39 11.27 -7.48 6.17
CA ILE A 39 10.35 -6.32 6.21
C ILE A 39 10.37 -5.57 7.55
N ASN A 40 10.63 -6.29 8.65
CA ASN A 40 10.68 -5.70 9.99
C ASN A 40 12.01 -4.98 10.29
N GLU A 41 13.06 -5.28 9.53
CA GLU A 41 14.36 -4.62 9.67
C GLU A 41 14.36 -3.22 9.03
N PHE A 42 13.37 -2.96 8.15
CA PHE A 42 13.32 -1.70 7.41
C PHE A 42 12.87 -0.52 8.26
N GLY A 43 12.06 -0.75 9.28
CA GLY A 43 11.47 0.28 10.14
C GLY A 43 10.54 1.23 9.39
N SER A 44 10.97 1.71 8.21
CA SER A 44 10.21 2.56 7.30
C SER A 44 10.71 2.40 5.86
N GLY A 45 9.85 2.70 4.88
CA GLY A 45 10.24 2.71 3.48
C GLY A 45 9.12 2.39 2.51
N VAL A 46 9.46 2.48 1.23
CA VAL A 46 8.55 2.17 0.12
C VAL A 46 8.93 0.84 -0.51
N ILE A 47 7.93 0.01 -0.77
CA ILE A 47 8.01 -1.21 -1.56
C ILE A 47 7.16 -0.98 -2.82
N PHE A 48 7.75 -1.16 -3.99
CA PHE A 48 7.12 -0.82 -5.26
C PHE A 48 6.93 -2.06 -6.13
N LEU A 49 5.65 -2.46 -6.32
CA LEU A 49 5.25 -3.62 -7.10
C LEU A 49 4.64 -3.15 -8.42
N TYR A 50 5.30 -3.42 -9.55
CA TYR A 50 4.91 -2.86 -10.84
C TYR A 50 4.91 -3.90 -11.96
N GLY A 51 4.35 -3.54 -13.12
CA GLY A 51 4.33 -4.38 -14.31
C GLY A 51 2.94 -4.86 -14.72
N LEU A 52 2.87 -5.56 -15.86
CA LEU A 52 1.60 -5.89 -16.51
C LEU A 52 0.92 -7.13 -15.93
N LYS A 53 1.69 -8.12 -15.46
CA LYS A 53 1.09 -9.36 -14.96
C LYS A 53 0.33 -9.17 -13.65
N LYS A 54 -0.64 -10.05 -13.45
CA LYS A 54 -1.45 -10.12 -12.22
C LYS A 54 -0.60 -10.52 -11.01
N GLY A 55 -1.16 -10.34 -9.81
CA GLY A 55 -0.56 -10.81 -8.56
C GLY A 55 0.02 -9.73 -7.67
N LYS A 56 0.16 -8.47 -8.13
CA LYS A 56 0.73 -7.38 -7.32
C LYS A 56 -0.03 -7.16 -6.01
N SER A 57 -1.37 -7.09 -6.07
CA SER A 57 -2.21 -6.93 -4.88
C SER A 57 -2.09 -8.15 -3.95
N SER A 58 -2.04 -9.37 -4.49
CA SER A 58 -1.80 -10.59 -3.68
C SER A 58 -0.45 -10.54 -2.98
N ASN A 59 0.60 -10.05 -3.65
CA ASN A 59 1.92 -9.91 -3.05
C ASN A 59 1.96 -8.78 -2.01
N ALA A 60 1.27 -7.66 -2.25
CA ALA A 60 1.12 -6.59 -1.25
C ALA A 60 0.41 -7.10 0.02
N ALA A 61 -0.59 -7.95 -0.14
CA ALA A 61 -1.30 -8.57 0.98
C ALA A 61 -0.42 -9.59 1.73
N ALA A 62 0.40 -10.37 1.03
CA ALA A 62 1.37 -11.28 1.65
C ALA A 62 2.41 -10.50 2.48
N LEU A 63 2.89 -9.37 1.98
CA LEU A 63 3.80 -8.47 2.71
C LEU A 63 3.15 -7.91 3.96
N MET A 64 1.91 -7.44 3.88
CA MET A 64 1.16 -6.93 5.03
C MET A 64 0.95 -8.03 6.08
N LEU A 65 0.58 -9.23 5.67
CA LEU A 65 0.40 -10.37 6.56
C LEU A 65 1.70 -10.73 7.28
N SER A 66 2.81 -10.81 6.54
CA SER A 66 4.12 -11.08 7.13
C SER A 66 4.52 -10.03 8.16
N TYR A 67 4.34 -8.76 7.83
CA TYR A 67 4.61 -7.64 8.74
C TYR A 67 3.84 -7.78 10.05
N PHE A 68 2.53 -8.00 9.98
CA PHE A 68 1.71 -8.11 11.19
C PHE A 68 2.00 -9.38 11.98
N ASN A 69 2.25 -10.51 11.33
CA ASN A 69 2.62 -11.72 12.02
C ASN A 69 3.88 -11.52 12.85
N THR A 70 4.91 -10.94 12.27
CA THR A 70 6.16 -10.71 12.99
C THR A 70 5.97 -9.69 14.12
N ARG A 71 5.40 -8.54 13.84
CA ARG A 71 5.30 -7.48 14.84
C ARG A 71 4.35 -7.83 15.97
N ARG A 72 3.22 -8.44 15.67
CA ARG A 72 2.25 -8.82 16.68
C ARG A 72 2.69 -10.00 17.52
N TYR A 73 3.14 -11.09 16.89
CA TYR A 73 3.45 -12.33 17.60
C TYR A 73 4.85 -12.35 18.19
N ILE A 74 5.80 -11.72 17.54
CA ILE A 74 7.19 -11.67 17.97
C ILE A 74 7.46 -10.41 18.80
N MET A 75 7.08 -9.23 18.30
CA MET A 75 7.36 -7.95 18.95
C MET A 75 6.24 -7.46 19.86
N LYS A 76 5.03 -8.08 19.78
CA LYS A 76 3.83 -7.75 20.58
C LYS A 76 3.39 -6.29 20.44
N THR A 77 3.44 -5.75 19.23
CA THR A 77 2.97 -4.40 18.90
C THR A 77 1.53 -4.40 18.41
N ASP A 78 0.84 -3.28 18.60
CA ASP A 78 -0.53 -3.03 18.08
C ASP A 78 -0.50 -2.14 16.83
N ASP A 79 0.31 -2.52 15.85
CA ASP A 79 0.45 -1.76 14.62
C ASP A 79 -0.85 -1.78 13.79
N VAL A 80 -1.11 -0.68 13.11
CA VAL A 80 -2.29 -0.47 12.27
C VAL A 80 -1.90 -0.52 10.80
N GLY A 81 -2.60 -1.37 10.04
CA GLY A 81 -2.52 -1.41 8.58
C GLY A 81 -3.71 -0.74 7.91
N LEU A 82 -3.48 -0.20 6.75
CA LEU A 82 -4.54 0.35 5.90
C LEU A 82 -4.32 -0.04 4.44
N TRP A 83 -5.40 -0.49 3.80
CA TRP A 83 -5.44 -0.75 2.37
C TRP A 83 -6.29 0.33 1.68
N VAL A 84 -5.69 1.04 0.73
CA VAL A 84 -6.36 2.12 -0.01
C VAL A 84 -6.38 1.78 -1.49
N SER A 85 -7.56 1.64 -2.06
CA SER A 85 -7.74 1.68 -3.51
C SER A 85 -7.53 3.10 -4.00
N VAL A 86 -6.45 3.32 -4.76
CA VAL A 86 -6.12 4.65 -5.29
C VAL A 86 -7.19 5.16 -6.25
N HIS A 87 -7.79 4.27 -7.04
CA HIS A 87 -8.91 4.63 -7.92
C HIS A 87 -10.11 5.18 -7.14
N GLN A 88 -10.51 4.50 -6.06
CA GLN A 88 -11.64 4.93 -5.24
C GLN A 88 -11.34 6.25 -4.53
N MET A 89 -10.15 6.40 -3.98
CA MET A 89 -9.72 7.63 -3.33
C MET A 89 -9.71 8.82 -4.29
N CYS A 90 -9.14 8.66 -5.48
CA CYS A 90 -9.13 9.70 -6.51
C CYS A 90 -10.55 10.03 -7.02
N TYR A 91 -11.42 9.01 -7.15
CA TYR A 91 -12.81 9.24 -7.50
C TYR A 91 -13.52 10.08 -6.44
N GLN A 92 -13.42 9.74 -5.18
CA GLN A 92 -13.97 10.52 -4.08
C GLN A 92 -13.41 11.94 -4.07
N ASN A 93 -12.10 12.11 -4.21
CA ASN A 93 -11.45 13.44 -4.26
C ASN A 93 -11.99 14.35 -5.37
N ARG A 94 -12.42 13.76 -6.51
CA ARG A 94 -12.99 14.53 -7.64
C ARG A 94 -14.47 14.83 -7.49
N THR A 95 -15.21 13.97 -6.77
CA THR A 95 -16.67 14.07 -6.62
C THR A 95 -17.09 14.86 -5.40
N VAL A 96 -16.19 15.15 -4.48
CA VAL A 96 -16.45 15.97 -3.29
C VAL A 96 -16.86 17.38 -3.71
N ASP A 97 -18.08 17.75 -3.40
CA ASP A 97 -18.53 19.13 -3.51
C ASP A 97 -17.71 19.99 -2.53
N ARG A 98 -17.16 21.12 -3.02
CA ARG A 98 -16.29 22.03 -2.23
C ARG A 98 -16.97 22.54 -0.94
N TYR A 99 -18.29 22.44 -0.87
CA TYR A 99 -19.10 22.86 0.28
C TYR A 99 -19.41 21.74 1.28
N ASN A 100 -19.39 20.48 0.82
CA ASN A 100 -19.57 19.31 1.68
C ASN A 100 -18.20 18.68 1.90
N ARG A 101 -17.60 18.87 3.08
CA ARG A 101 -16.40 18.15 3.45
C ARG A 101 -16.74 16.67 3.53
N ASP A 102 -16.19 15.89 2.60
CA ASP A 102 -16.32 14.45 2.65
C ASP A 102 -15.53 13.93 3.87
N TYR A 103 -16.25 13.66 4.93
CA TYR A 103 -15.67 13.13 6.16
C TYR A 103 -14.98 11.79 5.93
N GLU A 104 -15.48 10.97 5.01
CA GLU A 104 -14.89 9.66 4.70
C GLU A 104 -13.53 9.83 4.02
N LEU A 105 -13.41 10.73 3.06
CA LEU A 105 -12.14 11.03 2.41
C LEU A 105 -11.12 11.61 3.41
N GLN A 106 -11.55 12.55 4.24
CA GLN A 106 -10.67 13.15 5.26
C GLN A 106 -10.22 12.11 6.29
N ASP A 107 -11.12 11.23 6.73
CA ASP A 107 -10.77 10.15 7.66
C ASP A 107 -9.81 9.15 7.00
N MET A 108 -10.06 8.76 5.75
CA MET A 108 -9.16 7.89 4.99
C MET A 108 -7.76 8.51 4.86
N ILE A 109 -7.65 9.81 4.52
CA ILE A 109 -6.36 10.51 4.45
C ILE A 109 -5.65 10.48 5.80
N ARG A 110 -6.38 10.83 6.87
CA ARG A 110 -5.85 10.82 8.24
C ARG A 110 -5.35 9.44 8.64
N ARG A 111 -6.09 8.38 8.31
CA ARG A 111 -5.71 6.99 8.58
C ARG A 111 -4.52 6.56 7.74
N ALA A 112 -4.51 6.90 6.44
CA ALA A 112 -3.39 6.60 5.54
C ALA A 112 -2.08 7.23 6.03
N THR A 113 -2.14 8.46 6.54
CA THR A 113 -0.97 9.15 7.10
C THR A 113 -0.45 8.48 8.37
N LYS A 114 -1.35 7.90 9.18
CA LYS A 114 -1.03 7.34 10.50
C LYS A 114 -0.72 5.85 10.49
N ALA A 115 -1.11 5.12 9.45
CA ALA A 115 -0.93 3.67 9.38
C ALA A 115 0.55 3.26 9.48
N ASP A 116 0.83 2.20 10.20
CA ASP A 116 2.18 1.62 10.28
C ASP A 116 2.52 0.85 9.01
N PHE A 117 1.50 0.25 8.38
CA PHE A 117 1.60 -0.39 7.08
C PHE A 117 0.49 0.13 6.16
N LEU A 118 0.86 0.82 5.09
CA LEU A 118 -0.07 1.36 4.08
C LEU A 118 0.11 0.63 2.75
N VAL A 119 -0.99 0.19 2.16
CA VAL A 119 -1.03 -0.25 0.76
C VAL A 119 -1.78 0.77 -0.07
N LEU A 120 -1.12 1.30 -1.09
CA LEU A 120 -1.70 2.13 -2.16
C LEU A 120 -1.89 1.22 -3.38
N ASP A 121 -3.08 0.61 -3.48
CA ASP A 121 -3.37 -0.38 -4.51
C ASP A 121 -3.94 0.23 -5.78
N GLY A 122 -3.36 -0.18 -6.92
CA GLY A 122 -3.83 0.21 -8.23
C GLY A 122 -3.46 1.64 -8.63
N MET A 123 -2.26 2.11 -8.30
CA MET A 123 -1.77 3.38 -8.81
C MET A 123 -1.67 3.37 -10.34
N PHE A 124 -2.06 4.46 -10.98
CA PHE A 124 -2.13 4.61 -12.43
C PHE A 124 -1.40 5.88 -12.90
N PRO A 125 -0.88 5.91 -14.14
CA PRO A 125 0.03 6.96 -14.61
C PRO A 125 -0.64 8.32 -14.84
N TYR A 126 -1.95 8.31 -15.14
CA TYR A 126 -2.68 9.51 -15.53
C TYR A 126 -3.63 9.96 -14.42
N ILE A 127 -3.03 10.44 -13.32
CA ILE A 127 -3.77 11.08 -12.24
C ILE A 127 -3.89 12.58 -12.52
N THR A 128 -4.96 13.20 -12.04
CA THR A 128 -5.10 14.66 -12.13
C THR A 128 -4.10 15.34 -11.21
N GLN A 129 -3.80 16.61 -11.46
CA GLN A 129 -2.92 17.38 -10.60
C GLN A 129 -3.41 17.40 -9.12
N ASN A 130 -4.71 17.48 -8.91
CA ASN A 130 -5.29 17.46 -7.56
C ASN A 130 -5.09 16.11 -6.87
N ASP A 131 -5.25 15.01 -7.60
CA ASP A 131 -5.00 13.66 -7.05
C ASP A 131 -3.52 13.44 -6.76
N ASP A 132 -2.65 13.93 -7.61
CA ASP A 132 -1.20 13.89 -7.42
C ASP A 132 -0.80 14.66 -6.15
N LEU A 133 -1.31 15.86 -5.97
CA LEU A 133 -1.08 16.66 -4.75
C LEU A 133 -1.60 15.97 -3.49
N LEU A 134 -2.76 15.31 -3.56
CA LEU A 134 -3.30 14.54 -2.44
C LEU A 134 -2.37 13.39 -2.05
N LEU A 135 -1.95 12.59 -3.01
CA LEU A 135 -1.02 11.48 -2.79
C LEU A 135 0.35 11.95 -2.31
N GLN A 136 0.84 13.08 -2.84
CA GLN A 136 2.06 13.71 -2.35
C GLN A 136 1.95 14.11 -0.89
N ALA A 137 0.84 14.74 -0.49
CA ALA A 137 0.60 15.15 0.90
C ALA A 137 0.60 13.95 1.86
N ILE A 138 -0.04 12.83 1.48
CA ILE A 138 0.00 11.58 2.25
C ILE A 138 1.44 11.07 2.35
N TYR A 139 2.16 11.03 1.24
CA TYR A 139 3.53 10.53 1.20
C TYR A 139 4.48 11.39 2.03
N ASP A 140 4.43 12.72 1.87
CA ASP A 140 5.28 13.65 2.63
C ASP A 140 5.04 13.56 4.14
N ALA A 141 3.79 13.46 4.57
CA ALA A 141 3.47 13.26 5.97
C ALA A 141 4.02 11.93 6.52
N ARG A 142 4.12 10.90 5.68
CA ARG A 142 4.67 9.59 6.05
C ARG A 142 6.19 9.53 6.07
N GLN A 143 6.88 10.43 5.34
CA GLN A 143 8.37 10.50 5.37
C GLN A 143 8.93 10.78 6.76
N HIS A 144 8.17 11.47 7.60
CA HIS A 144 8.55 11.82 8.97
C HIS A 144 8.11 10.76 10.01
N LYS A 145 7.47 9.67 9.55
CA LYS A 145 6.98 8.60 10.40
C LYS A 145 7.65 7.27 10.02
N SER A 146 7.98 6.47 11.01
CA SER A 146 8.31 5.07 10.76
C SER A 146 7.06 4.34 10.26
N GLY A 147 7.18 3.63 9.15
CA GLY A 147 6.11 2.83 8.59
C GLY A 147 6.39 2.41 7.14
N ILE A 148 5.74 1.36 6.72
CA ILE A 148 5.92 0.78 5.39
C ILE A 148 4.80 1.27 4.46
N THR A 149 5.16 1.64 3.25
CA THR A 149 4.22 1.96 2.18
C THR A 149 4.46 1.01 1.01
N VAL A 150 3.47 0.20 0.70
CA VAL A 150 3.48 -0.66 -0.49
C VAL A 150 2.67 -0.02 -1.58
N VAL A 151 3.22 0.06 -2.77
CA VAL A 151 2.55 0.60 -3.96
C VAL A 151 2.40 -0.49 -4.99
N THR A 152 1.21 -0.64 -5.55
CA THR A 152 0.98 -1.51 -6.71
C THR A 152 0.60 -0.69 -7.94
N THR A 153 1.14 -1.05 -9.09
CA THR A 153 0.82 -0.37 -10.36
C THR A 153 0.99 -1.29 -11.57
N SER A 154 0.20 -1.04 -12.62
CA SER A 154 0.34 -1.75 -13.90
C SER A 154 1.33 -1.11 -14.88
N ILE A 155 2.05 -0.08 -14.46
CA ILE A 155 3.05 0.60 -15.31
C ILE A 155 4.25 -0.32 -15.50
N THR A 156 4.81 -0.32 -16.70
CA THR A 156 6.01 -1.09 -17.04
C THR A 156 7.30 -0.39 -16.64
N ASN A 157 7.32 0.94 -16.69
CA ASN A 157 8.46 1.73 -16.26
C ASN A 157 7.99 2.95 -15.45
N PRO A 158 7.99 2.85 -14.11
CA PRO A 158 7.55 3.94 -13.25
C PRO A 158 8.38 5.22 -13.36
N LEU A 159 9.61 5.12 -13.85
CA LEU A 159 10.50 6.27 -14.00
C LEU A 159 10.12 7.17 -15.18
N ASP A 160 9.28 6.67 -16.10
CA ASP A 160 8.77 7.47 -17.23
C ASP A 160 7.70 8.49 -16.80
N CYS A 161 7.20 8.40 -15.54
CA CYS A 161 6.21 9.32 -14.95
C CYS A 161 6.88 10.52 -14.27
N ALA A 162 7.87 11.12 -14.90
CA ALA A 162 8.64 12.22 -14.33
C ALA A 162 7.74 13.37 -13.81
N GLY A 163 8.06 13.87 -12.61
CA GLY A 163 7.32 14.96 -11.96
C GLY A 163 6.08 14.54 -11.17
N SER A 164 5.67 13.28 -11.22
CA SER A 164 4.53 12.77 -10.47
C SER A 164 4.95 12.13 -9.14
N ILE A 165 3.97 11.94 -8.25
CA ILE A 165 4.17 11.13 -7.03
C ILE A 165 4.61 9.71 -7.34
N MET A 166 4.18 9.14 -8.46
CA MET A 166 4.59 7.82 -8.92
C MET A 166 6.11 7.72 -9.11
N TYR A 167 6.70 8.72 -9.76
CA TYR A 167 8.16 8.81 -9.94
C TYR A 167 8.89 8.89 -8.59
N ARG A 168 8.39 9.73 -7.67
CA ARG A 168 8.98 9.86 -6.32
C ARG A 168 8.94 8.55 -5.57
N LEU A 169 7.78 7.89 -5.52
CA LEU A 169 7.60 6.60 -4.85
C LEU A 169 8.50 5.52 -5.46
N ALA A 170 8.61 5.48 -6.80
CA ALA A 170 9.48 4.53 -7.48
C ALA A 170 10.97 4.83 -7.24
N ARG A 171 11.37 6.10 -7.23
CA ARG A 171 12.76 6.51 -6.95
C ARG A 171 13.16 6.17 -5.52
N ASP A 172 12.29 6.49 -4.57
CA ASP A 172 12.55 6.36 -3.14
C ASP A 172 12.28 4.92 -2.62
N ALA A 173 11.79 4.03 -3.51
CA ALA A 173 11.49 2.65 -3.15
C ALA A 173 12.76 1.88 -2.76
N ARG A 174 12.72 1.32 -1.56
CA ARG A 174 13.76 0.45 -1.01
C ARG A 174 13.80 -0.90 -1.71
N TYR A 175 12.62 -1.39 -2.10
CA TYR A 175 12.45 -2.62 -2.86
C TYR A 175 11.52 -2.40 -4.04
N LYS A 176 11.89 -3.00 -5.17
CA LYS A 176 11.11 -2.97 -6.41
C LYS A 176 10.99 -4.38 -6.95
N GLU A 177 9.77 -4.79 -7.26
CA GLU A 177 9.52 -6.09 -7.88
C GLU A 177 8.69 -5.91 -9.15
N GLU A 178 9.21 -6.41 -10.27
CA GLU A 178 8.55 -6.34 -11.56
C GLU A 178 7.75 -7.61 -11.86
N PHE A 179 6.51 -7.43 -12.28
CA PHE A 179 5.58 -8.46 -12.68
C PHE A 179 5.48 -8.49 -14.22
N LYS A 180 6.43 -9.21 -14.84
CA LYS A 180 6.53 -9.42 -16.31
C LYS A 180 5.56 -10.45 -16.81
#